data_8e172311069b6bde8178d4d4221da324
#
_entry.id   8e172311069b6bde8178d4d4221da324
#
_cell.length_a   1.000
_cell.length_b   1.000
_cell.length_c   1.000
_cell.angle_alpha   90.00
_cell.angle_beta   90.00
_cell.angle_gamma   90.00
#
_symmetry.space_group_name_H-M   'P 1'
#
loop_
_entity.id
_entity.type
_entity.pdbx_description
1 polymer ?
#
loop_
_entity_poly.entity_id
_entity_poly.type
_entity_poly.pdbx_seq_one_letter_code
_entity_poly.pdbx_strand_id
1 'polypeptide(L)'
;CGVRMMHNDGSDALESRRGLPGPMTAFYKMSGLCARFPYHPRLGHYYMSGMTWDEPGKIEVISGAFCMLRHVALDNVGLLDEDFFMYGEDIDLSYRILKGGFENWYVPTRILHYKGESTQKSSFRYVHVFYEAMLIFFHKHYSGLSMVISIPIKMAIMGKALMSLFSMMIRRAKHSLGFFDRPPKPLSFLFIGAESCMTEFKRIARENGLEAKFIVGTEQDLPKGHLSPGLEISGNCCVVYDTDSYSNSSIFKIFGSRPQPGVEMGTYSKQNSTVITMGGIYQ
;
A
#
# COMPACT_ATOMS: atom_id res chain seq x y z
N CYS A 1 4.39 -16.60 -6.60
CA CYS A 1 3.53 -15.56 -7.18
C CYS A 1 3.11 -14.53 -6.15
N GLY A 2 2.85 -13.30 -6.61
CA GLY A 2 2.23 -12.23 -5.85
C GLY A 2 0.83 -11.94 -6.36
N VAL A 3 0.10 -11.06 -5.67
CA VAL A 3 -1.31 -10.77 -5.93
C VAL A 3 -1.56 -9.27 -6.14
N ARG A 4 -2.77 -8.93 -6.60
CA ARG A 4 -3.23 -7.54 -6.73
C ARG A 4 -3.49 -6.94 -5.34
N MET A 5 -2.64 -6.07 -4.90
CA MET A 5 -2.82 -5.34 -3.64
C MET A 5 -3.64 -4.08 -3.89
N MET A 6 -4.53 -3.79 -2.96
CA MET A 6 -5.39 -2.61 -2.95
C MET A 6 -5.11 -1.79 -1.69
N HIS A 7 -5.07 -0.47 -1.84
CA HIS A 7 -5.06 0.45 -0.71
C HIS A 7 -6.45 0.54 -0.06
N ASN A 8 -6.52 1.10 1.13
CA ASN A 8 -7.76 1.28 1.89
C ASN A 8 -8.79 2.19 1.21
N ASP A 9 -8.37 3.05 0.27
CA ASP A 9 -9.23 3.90 -0.55
C ASP A 9 -9.76 3.22 -1.82
N GLY A 10 -9.42 1.95 -2.03
CA GLY A 10 -9.80 1.18 -3.21
C GLY A 10 -8.85 1.29 -4.40
N SER A 11 -7.83 2.14 -4.34
CA SER A 11 -6.85 2.27 -5.42
C SER A 11 -5.90 1.07 -5.49
N ASP A 12 -5.45 0.73 -6.69
CA ASP A 12 -4.48 -0.34 -6.88
C ASP A 12 -3.09 0.08 -6.39
N ALA A 13 -2.44 -0.79 -5.63
CA ALA A 13 -1.07 -0.59 -5.20
C ALA A 13 -0.10 -0.95 -6.33
N LEU A 14 0.60 0.04 -6.87
CA LEU A 14 1.54 -0.13 -8.00
C LEU A 14 2.64 -1.16 -7.71
N GLU A 15 2.98 -1.36 -6.45
CA GLU A 15 3.95 -2.36 -6.00
C GLU A 15 3.48 -3.82 -6.13
N SER A 16 2.24 -4.05 -6.53
CA SER A 16 1.74 -5.40 -6.89
C SER A 16 2.50 -6.01 -8.07
N ARG A 17 3.03 -5.17 -8.95
CA ARG A 17 3.76 -5.55 -10.16
C ARG A 17 5.00 -4.68 -10.27
N ARG A 18 6.16 -5.27 -10.10
CA ARG A 18 7.42 -4.51 -10.13
C ARG A 18 8.45 -5.17 -11.04
N GLY A 19 9.19 -4.32 -11.76
CA GLY A 19 10.45 -4.67 -12.39
C GLY A 19 11.60 -4.60 -11.40
N LEU A 20 12.68 -5.28 -11.70
CA LEU A 20 13.92 -5.23 -10.92
C LEU A 20 14.50 -3.81 -10.88
N PRO A 21 14.93 -3.35 -9.71
CA PRO A 21 15.59 -2.07 -9.57
C PRO A 21 17.03 -2.11 -10.08
N GLY A 22 17.20 -2.38 -11.38
CA GLY A 22 18.53 -2.18 -12.00
C GLY A 22 18.97 -0.71 -11.88
N PRO A 23 20.26 -0.39 -12.12
CA PRO A 23 20.79 0.96 -11.95
C PRO A 23 20.00 2.04 -12.67
N MET A 24 19.66 1.80 -13.93
CA MET A 24 18.88 2.76 -14.73
C MET A 24 17.43 2.82 -14.31
N THR A 25 16.81 1.68 -13.97
CA THR A 25 15.44 1.62 -13.46
C THR A 25 15.30 2.38 -12.13
N ALA A 26 16.26 2.22 -11.23
CA ALA A 26 16.34 2.97 -9.98
C ALA A 26 16.52 4.48 -10.24
N PHE A 27 17.38 4.86 -11.16
CA PHE A 27 17.55 6.27 -11.57
C PHE A 27 16.25 6.88 -12.12
N TYR A 28 15.54 6.18 -13.01
CA TYR A 28 14.27 6.68 -13.57
C TYR A 28 13.19 6.83 -12.51
N LYS A 29 13.16 5.93 -11.51
CA LYS A 29 12.24 6.06 -10.37
C LYS A 29 12.59 7.25 -9.49
N MET A 30 13.87 7.42 -9.14
CA MET A 30 14.34 8.49 -8.25
C MET A 30 14.20 9.88 -8.87
N SER A 31 14.46 10.01 -10.19
CA SER A 31 14.31 11.26 -10.94
C SER A 31 12.87 11.64 -11.26
N GLY A 32 11.89 10.76 -10.96
CA GLY A 32 10.47 10.97 -11.27
C GLY A 32 10.09 10.66 -12.73
N LEU A 33 11.05 10.28 -13.57
CA LEU A 33 10.77 9.91 -14.97
C LEU A 33 9.83 8.73 -15.10
N CYS A 34 9.93 7.76 -14.18
CA CYS A 34 9.02 6.62 -14.12
C CYS A 34 7.56 7.06 -13.90
N ALA A 35 7.31 8.03 -13.04
CA ALA A 35 5.97 8.56 -12.80
C ALA A 35 5.47 9.43 -13.95
N ARG A 36 6.38 10.14 -14.62
CA ARG A 36 6.03 11.04 -15.75
C ARG A 36 5.71 10.27 -17.02
N PHE A 37 6.35 9.11 -17.22
CA PHE A 37 6.20 8.26 -18.41
C PHE A 37 5.92 6.79 -18.01
N PRO A 38 4.79 6.51 -17.35
CA PRO A 38 4.52 5.21 -16.74
C PRO A 38 4.41 4.07 -17.76
N TYR A 39 3.94 4.35 -18.97
CA TYR A 39 3.76 3.35 -20.04
C TYR A 39 4.97 3.21 -20.98
N HIS A 40 6.02 4.01 -20.76
CA HIS A 40 7.23 3.89 -21.59
C HIS A 40 8.00 2.62 -21.21
N PRO A 41 8.37 1.74 -22.15
CA PRO A 41 8.94 0.41 -21.85
C PRO A 41 10.17 0.43 -20.92
N ARG A 42 11.04 1.44 -21.05
CA ARG A 42 12.23 1.57 -20.21
C ARG A 42 11.99 2.47 -18.98
N LEU A 43 11.34 3.63 -19.17
CA LEU A 43 11.17 4.61 -18.08
C LEU A 43 10.12 4.14 -17.06
N GLY A 44 9.05 3.51 -17.53
CA GLY A 44 7.95 2.97 -16.68
C GLY A 44 8.19 1.55 -16.17
N HIS A 45 9.32 0.93 -16.49
CA HIS A 45 9.61 -0.48 -16.21
C HIS A 45 9.47 -0.84 -14.72
N TYR A 46 9.84 0.06 -13.83
CA TYR A 46 9.80 -0.22 -12.39
C TYR A 46 8.42 -0.67 -11.87
N TYR A 47 7.33 -0.09 -12.38
CA TYR A 47 5.96 -0.48 -11.99
C TYR A 47 5.27 -1.37 -13.01
N MET A 48 5.96 -1.74 -14.08
CA MET A 48 5.43 -2.58 -15.16
C MET A 48 4.03 -2.14 -15.61
N SER A 49 3.82 -0.83 -15.72
CA SER A 49 2.50 -0.21 -15.95
C SER A 49 1.88 -0.56 -17.32
N GLY A 50 2.64 -1.16 -18.22
CA GLY A 50 2.13 -1.70 -19.48
C GLY A 50 1.33 -3.01 -19.35
N MET A 51 1.37 -3.66 -18.16
CA MET A 51 0.57 -4.87 -17.91
C MET A 51 -0.86 -4.50 -17.53
N THR A 52 -1.83 -5.31 -17.93
CA THR A 52 -3.21 -5.20 -17.43
C THR A 52 -3.31 -5.65 -15.97
N TRP A 53 -4.31 -5.12 -15.24
CA TRP A 53 -4.57 -5.49 -13.85
C TRP A 53 -5.40 -6.77 -13.72
N ASP A 54 -6.09 -7.17 -14.75
CA ASP A 54 -7.13 -8.19 -14.67
C ASP A 54 -6.68 -9.56 -15.20
N GLU A 55 -5.45 -9.66 -15.72
CA GLU A 55 -4.87 -10.89 -16.22
C GLU A 55 -3.59 -11.27 -15.45
N PRO A 56 -3.34 -12.58 -15.25
CA PRO A 56 -2.08 -13.03 -14.71
C PRO A 56 -0.94 -12.77 -15.70
N GLY A 57 0.24 -12.50 -15.17
CA GLY A 57 1.40 -12.24 -16.02
C GLY A 57 2.72 -12.35 -15.28
N LYS A 58 3.80 -12.50 -16.06
CA LYS A 58 5.15 -12.55 -15.50
C LYS A 58 5.56 -11.17 -15.00
N ILE A 59 6.10 -11.14 -13.79
CA ILE A 59 6.68 -9.96 -13.17
C ILE A 59 8.10 -10.27 -12.73
N GLU A 60 8.88 -9.25 -12.41
CA GLU A 60 10.25 -9.49 -11.96
C GLU A 60 10.34 -9.56 -10.44
N VAL A 61 9.55 -8.76 -9.72
CA VAL A 61 9.60 -8.69 -8.25
C VAL A 61 8.21 -8.90 -7.66
N ILE A 62 8.10 -9.89 -6.77
CA ILE A 62 6.93 -10.16 -5.94
C ILE A 62 7.02 -9.27 -4.69
N SER A 63 5.88 -8.74 -4.23
CA SER A 63 5.85 -7.99 -2.98
C SER A 63 5.82 -8.91 -1.77
N GLY A 64 6.67 -8.64 -0.77
CA GLY A 64 6.68 -9.34 0.50
C GLY A 64 5.41 -9.20 1.33
N ALA A 65 4.52 -8.24 0.99
CA ALA A 65 3.22 -8.11 1.65
C ALA A 65 2.29 -9.32 1.43
N PHE A 66 2.43 -9.99 0.30
CA PHE A 66 1.84 -11.31 0.02
C PHE A 66 2.67 -12.01 -1.04
N CYS A 67 3.20 -13.16 -0.70
CA CYS A 67 3.91 -14.02 -1.64
C CYS A 67 3.59 -15.49 -1.39
N MET A 68 3.37 -16.23 -2.47
CA MET A 68 3.26 -17.68 -2.44
C MET A 68 4.46 -18.26 -3.21
N LEU A 69 5.30 -19.02 -2.53
CA LEU A 69 6.58 -19.51 -3.02
C LEU A 69 6.56 -21.03 -3.14
N ARG A 70 7.15 -21.56 -4.21
CA ARG A 70 7.33 -23.01 -4.35
C ARG A 70 8.53 -23.46 -3.52
N HIS A 71 8.38 -24.52 -2.76
CA HIS A 71 9.45 -25.08 -1.92
C HIS A 71 10.70 -25.41 -2.72
N VAL A 72 10.54 -26.06 -3.88
CA VAL A 72 11.66 -26.38 -4.79
C VAL A 72 12.47 -25.16 -5.22
N ALA A 73 11.79 -23.99 -5.40
CA ALA A 73 12.51 -22.77 -5.72
C ALA A 73 13.35 -22.29 -4.52
N LEU A 74 12.77 -22.36 -3.31
CA LEU A 74 13.49 -22.00 -2.08
C LEU A 74 14.66 -22.94 -1.79
N ASP A 75 14.52 -24.25 -2.04
CA ASP A 75 15.60 -25.24 -1.90
C ASP A 75 16.78 -24.92 -2.82
N ASN A 76 16.48 -24.36 -4.01
CA ASN A 76 17.51 -24.02 -5.00
C ASN A 76 18.20 -22.68 -4.69
N VAL A 77 17.44 -21.65 -4.30
CA VAL A 77 17.96 -20.29 -4.17
C VAL A 77 18.16 -19.81 -2.73
N GLY A 78 17.71 -20.58 -1.75
CA GLY A 78 17.73 -20.22 -0.33
C GLY A 78 16.54 -19.37 0.11
N LEU A 79 16.47 -19.14 1.42
CA LEU A 79 15.42 -18.34 2.08
C LEU A 79 15.69 -16.83 1.95
N LEU A 80 14.94 -16.03 2.73
CA LEU A 80 15.19 -14.59 2.84
C LEU A 80 16.59 -14.31 3.39
N ASP A 81 17.23 -13.29 2.88
CA ASP A 81 18.57 -12.90 3.25
C ASP A 81 18.54 -11.95 4.46
N GLU A 82 19.19 -12.34 5.55
CA GLU A 82 19.16 -11.64 6.85
C GLU A 82 19.93 -10.32 6.86
N ASP A 83 20.73 -10.03 5.83
CA ASP A 83 21.37 -8.71 5.69
C ASP A 83 20.33 -7.59 5.45
N PHE A 84 19.12 -7.96 5.01
CA PHE A 84 18.01 -7.01 4.85
C PHE A 84 17.16 -6.96 6.12
N PHE A 85 17.35 -5.91 6.92
CA PHE A 85 16.54 -5.72 8.13
C PHE A 85 15.07 -5.43 7.81
N MET A 86 14.82 -4.58 6.80
CA MET A 86 13.48 -4.19 6.32
C MET A 86 13.61 -3.59 4.93
N TYR A 87 12.74 -3.99 4.01
CA TYR A 87 12.78 -3.66 2.57
C TYR A 87 13.97 -4.28 1.83
N GLY A 88 13.73 -4.69 0.62
CA GLY A 88 14.73 -5.26 -0.27
C GLY A 88 14.86 -6.78 -0.19
N GLU A 89 14.42 -7.40 0.90
CA GLU A 89 14.38 -8.85 1.07
C GLU A 89 13.51 -9.54 0.00
N ASP A 90 12.39 -8.91 -0.35
CA ASP A 90 11.48 -9.38 -1.40
C ASP A 90 12.07 -9.20 -2.81
N ILE A 91 12.80 -8.12 -3.02
CA ILE A 91 13.53 -7.84 -4.27
C ILE A 91 14.67 -8.84 -4.45
N ASP A 92 15.44 -9.06 -3.40
CA ASP A 92 16.57 -9.99 -3.40
C ASP A 92 16.11 -11.42 -3.69
N LEU A 93 15.12 -11.91 -2.94
CA LEU A 93 14.56 -13.25 -3.15
C LEU A 93 13.98 -13.40 -4.57
N SER A 94 13.21 -12.40 -5.04
CA SER A 94 12.65 -12.42 -6.39
C SER A 94 13.73 -12.47 -7.46
N TYR A 95 14.83 -11.75 -7.28
CA TYR A 95 15.97 -11.77 -8.18
C TYR A 95 16.68 -13.12 -8.20
N ARG A 96 16.91 -13.72 -7.02
CA ARG A 96 17.54 -15.05 -6.92
C ARG A 96 16.66 -16.13 -7.56
N ILE A 97 15.34 -16.07 -7.39
CA ILE A 97 14.37 -16.97 -8.02
C ILE A 97 14.49 -16.89 -9.55
N LEU A 98 14.54 -15.69 -10.13
CA LEU A 98 14.73 -15.53 -11.58
C LEU A 98 16.09 -16.05 -12.03
N LYS A 99 17.17 -15.80 -11.29
CA LYS A 99 18.50 -16.33 -11.59
C LYS A 99 18.60 -17.85 -11.47
N GLY A 100 17.81 -18.44 -10.58
CA GLY A 100 17.69 -19.89 -10.43
C GLY A 100 16.89 -20.58 -11.54
N GLY A 101 16.44 -19.82 -12.56
CA GLY A 101 15.70 -20.36 -13.71
C GLY A 101 14.21 -20.53 -13.46
N PHE A 102 13.69 -19.98 -12.35
CA PHE A 102 12.25 -19.94 -12.05
C PHE A 102 11.62 -18.63 -12.54
N GLU A 103 10.33 -18.50 -12.36
CA GLU A 103 9.55 -17.35 -12.80
C GLU A 103 8.76 -16.73 -11.65
N ASN A 104 8.64 -15.42 -11.65
CA ASN A 104 7.77 -14.67 -10.76
C ASN A 104 6.48 -14.28 -11.50
N TRP A 105 5.34 -14.52 -10.89
CA TRP A 105 4.03 -14.29 -11.49
C TRP A 105 3.17 -13.37 -10.64
N TYR A 106 2.44 -12.50 -11.30
CA TYR A 106 1.33 -11.73 -10.78
C TYR A 106 0.02 -12.48 -11.03
N VAL A 107 -0.83 -12.53 -10.00
CA VAL A 107 -2.18 -13.10 -10.07
C VAL A 107 -3.19 -12.01 -9.70
N PRO A 108 -4.27 -11.79 -10.48
CA PRO A 108 -5.20 -10.68 -10.28
C PRO A 108 -6.17 -10.84 -9.09
N THR A 109 -5.90 -11.77 -8.17
CA THR A 109 -6.66 -11.91 -6.92
C THR A 109 -6.38 -10.72 -6.01
N ARG A 110 -7.42 -10.04 -5.55
CA ARG A 110 -7.31 -8.83 -4.72
C ARG A 110 -7.12 -9.16 -3.26
N ILE A 111 -6.24 -8.41 -2.63
CA ILE A 111 -6.12 -8.32 -1.17
C ILE A 111 -6.11 -6.86 -0.74
N LEU A 112 -6.60 -6.58 0.46
CA LEU A 112 -6.44 -5.28 1.11
C LEU A 112 -5.09 -5.24 1.82
N HIS A 113 -4.28 -4.23 1.52
CA HIS A 113 -3.00 -4.01 2.15
C HIS A 113 -2.99 -2.65 2.88
N TYR A 114 -3.07 -2.67 4.20
CA TYR A 114 -2.94 -1.48 5.05
C TYR A 114 -1.48 -1.00 5.04
N LYS A 115 -1.17 -0.17 4.03
CA LYS A 115 0.20 0.30 3.82
C LYS A 115 0.59 1.39 4.81
N GLY A 116 1.69 1.17 5.52
CA GLY A 116 2.29 2.19 6.39
C GLY A 116 2.16 1.92 7.87
N GLU A 117 1.45 0.85 8.27
CA GLU A 117 1.35 0.45 9.68
C GLU A 117 2.71 0.12 10.29
N SER A 118 3.63 -0.46 9.51
CA SER A 118 4.98 -0.80 9.99
C SER A 118 5.93 0.39 10.05
N THR A 119 5.70 1.45 9.24
CA THR A 119 6.63 2.59 9.14
C THR A 119 5.99 3.84 8.55
N GLN A 120 6.11 4.97 9.25
CA GLN A 120 5.75 6.27 8.71
C GLN A 120 6.74 6.69 7.62
N LYS A 121 6.29 6.70 6.36
CA LYS A 121 7.11 7.04 5.17
C LYS A 121 7.80 8.40 5.20
N SER A 122 7.37 9.30 6.08
CA SER A 122 7.93 10.63 6.26
C SER A 122 9.10 10.67 7.24
N SER A 123 9.40 9.56 7.93
CA SER A 123 10.48 9.53 8.90
C SER A 123 11.84 9.41 8.20
N PHE A 124 12.83 10.12 8.69
CA PHE A 124 14.23 9.98 8.25
C PHE A 124 14.70 8.52 8.32
N ARG A 125 14.25 7.78 9.34
CA ARG A 125 14.56 6.37 9.54
C ARG A 125 14.06 5.50 8.35
N TYR A 126 12.82 5.74 7.86
CA TYR A 126 12.30 5.04 6.69
C TYR A 126 13.19 5.25 5.47
N VAL A 127 13.54 6.51 5.20
CA VAL A 127 14.38 6.88 4.04
C VAL A 127 15.74 6.19 4.15
N HIS A 128 16.37 6.24 5.32
CA HIS A 128 17.66 5.61 5.55
C HIS A 128 17.63 4.10 5.30
N VAL A 129 16.71 3.37 5.96
CA VAL A 129 16.60 1.91 5.85
C VAL A 129 16.27 1.48 4.41
N PHE A 130 15.40 2.21 3.72
CA PHE A 130 15.08 1.91 2.31
C PHE A 130 16.29 2.04 1.39
N TYR A 131 17.07 3.11 1.53
CA TYR A 131 18.26 3.30 0.69
C TYR A 131 19.41 2.38 1.08
N GLU A 132 19.55 2.05 2.35
CA GLU A 132 20.50 1.05 2.84
C GLU A 132 20.22 -0.32 2.22
N ALA A 133 18.98 -0.77 2.24
CA ALA A 133 18.55 -2.00 1.56
C ALA A 133 18.89 -1.98 0.06
N MET A 134 18.68 -0.85 -0.62
CA MET A 134 19.09 -0.71 -2.02
C MET A 134 20.62 -0.85 -2.20
N LEU A 135 21.42 -0.25 -1.31
CA LEU A 135 22.88 -0.37 -1.39
C LEU A 135 23.35 -1.82 -1.18
N ILE A 136 22.73 -2.53 -0.20
CA ILE A 136 23.00 -3.96 0.03
C ILE A 136 22.68 -4.76 -1.25
N PHE A 137 21.50 -4.55 -1.84
CA PHE A 137 21.09 -5.23 -3.07
C PHE A 137 22.08 -4.98 -4.21
N PHE A 138 22.46 -3.73 -4.46
CA PHE A 138 23.42 -3.41 -5.51
C PHE A 138 24.83 -3.96 -5.25
N HIS A 139 25.26 -3.94 -4.00
CA HIS A 139 26.57 -4.52 -3.64
C HIS A 139 26.60 -6.04 -3.89
N LYS A 140 25.53 -6.75 -3.54
CA LYS A 140 25.44 -8.21 -3.74
C LYS A 140 25.32 -8.61 -5.20
N HIS A 141 24.54 -7.89 -5.98
CA HIS A 141 24.16 -8.34 -7.33
C HIS A 141 24.80 -7.57 -8.48
N TYR A 142 25.38 -6.40 -8.20
CA TYR A 142 26.01 -5.52 -9.20
C TYR A 142 27.39 -5.03 -8.76
N SER A 143 28.21 -5.92 -8.21
CA SER A 143 29.51 -5.60 -7.60
C SER A 143 30.44 -4.77 -8.48
N GLY A 144 30.49 -5.01 -9.80
CA GLY A 144 31.30 -4.25 -10.75
C GLY A 144 30.86 -2.78 -10.96
N LEU A 145 29.63 -2.42 -10.59
CA LEU A 145 29.03 -1.09 -10.73
C LEU A 145 28.71 -0.45 -9.39
N SER A 146 28.99 -1.12 -8.28
CA SER A 146 28.56 -0.72 -6.94
C SER A 146 29.05 0.68 -6.54
N MET A 147 30.26 1.07 -6.93
CA MET A 147 30.82 2.38 -6.61
C MET A 147 30.12 3.49 -7.38
N VAL A 148 29.87 3.29 -8.67
CA VAL A 148 29.18 4.28 -9.53
C VAL A 148 27.73 4.47 -9.12
N ILE A 149 27.06 3.38 -8.69
CA ILE A 149 25.65 3.42 -8.25
C ILE A 149 25.52 3.98 -6.84
N SER A 150 26.47 3.70 -5.96
CA SER A 150 26.40 4.15 -4.55
C SER A 150 26.47 5.67 -4.40
N ILE A 151 27.20 6.37 -5.29
CA ILE A 151 27.33 7.83 -5.23
C ILE A 151 25.97 8.54 -5.42
N PRO A 152 25.21 8.30 -6.51
CA PRO A 152 23.88 8.91 -6.69
C PRO A 152 22.92 8.58 -5.56
N ILE A 153 22.94 7.35 -5.04
CA ILE A 153 22.09 6.93 -3.92
C ILE A 153 22.45 7.70 -2.65
N LYS A 154 23.72 7.79 -2.29
CA LYS A 154 24.18 8.57 -1.14
C LYS A 154 23.83 10.05 -1.29
N MET A 155 23.98 10.62 -2.49
CA MET A 155 23.56 12.00 -2.77
C MET A 155 22.05 12.18 -2.60
N ALA A 156 21.23 11.22 -3.04
CA ALA A 156 19.78 11.27 -2.87
C ALA A 156 19.37 11.18 -1.38
N ILE A 157 20.04 10.34 -0.58
CA ILE A 157 19.84 10.26 0.88
C ILE A 157 20.16 11.63 1.51
N MET A 158 21.31 12.19 1.17
CA MET A 158 21.76 13.48 1.71
C MET A 158 20.83 14.62 1.28
N GLY A 159 20.42 14.65 0.02
CA GLY A 159 19.45 15.62 -0.49
C GLY A 159 18.10 15.55 0.23
N LYS A 160 17.57 14.34 0.44
CA LYS A 160 16.33 14.15 1.21
C LYS A 160 16.48 14.55 2.68
N ALA A 161 17.61 14.24 3.30
CA ALA A 161 17.90 14.66 4.66
C ALA A 161 17.92 16.19 4.79
N LEU A 162 18.59 16.89 3.87
CA LEU A 162 18.64 18.35 3.82
C LEU A 162 17.24 18.95 3.56
N MET A 163 16.47 18.40 2.64
CA MET A 163 15.08 18.83 2.41
C MET A 163 14.18 18.62 3.63
N SER A 164 14.36 17.52 4.37
CA SER A 164 13.64 17.26 5.60
C SER A 164 13.99 18.27 6.69
N LEU A 165 15.28 18.56 6.87
CA LEU A 165 15.74 19.59 7.80
C LEU A 165 15.20 20.97 7.42
N PHE A 166 15.25 21.34 6.15
CA PHE A 166 14.73 22.61 5.65
C PHE A 166 13.21 22.73 5.85
N SER A 167 12.46 21.67 5.56
CA SER A 167 11.01 21.64 5.80
C SER A 167 10.66 21.76 7.30
N MET A 168 11.48 21.14 8.16
CA MET A 168 11.33 21.26 9.63
C MET A 168 11.63 22.70 10.10
N MET A 169 12.66 23.34 9.56
CA MET A 169 12.96 24.74 9.85
C MET A 169 11.82 25.67 9.41
N ILE A 170 11.28 25.47 8.20
CA ILE A 170 10.12 26.23 7.70
C ILE A 170 8.90 26.03 8.61
N ARG A 171 8.59 24.79 9.03
CA ARG A 171 7.48 24.54 9.96
C ARG A 171 7.68 25.24 11.31
N ARG A 172 8.89 25.18 11.86
CA ARG A 172 9.23 25.91 13.10
C ARG A 172 9.04 27.42 12.93
N ALA A 173 9.54 27.98 11.83
CA ALA A 173 9.36 29.40 11.52
C ALA A 173 7.89 29.78 11.35
N LYS A 174 7.09 29.00 10.63
CA LYS A 174 5.63 29.19 10.50
C LYS A 174 4.94 29.14 11.86
N HIS A 175 5.26 28.16 12.69
CA HIS A 175 4.70 28.02 14.04
C HIS A 175 5.07 29.22 14.92
N SER A 176 6.32 29.69 14.86
CA SER A 176 6.78 30.89 15.57
C SER A 176 6.07 32.16 15.10
N LEU A 177 5.62 32.22 13.84
CA LEU A 177 4.85 33.32 13.25
C LEU A 177 3.34 33.17 13.45
N GLY A 178 2.88 32.20 14.25
CA GLY A 178 1.47 32.00 14.57
C GLY A 178 0.65 31.28 13.49
N PHE A 179 1.30 30.72 12.47
CA PHE A 179 0.62 29.88 11.48
C PHE A 179 0.53 28.45 11.99
N PHE A 180 -0.65 28.05 12.40
CA PHE A 180 -0.96 26.67 12.79
C PHE A 180 -1.60 25.93 11.63
N ASP A 181 -1.16 24.71 11.37
CA ASP A 181 -1.86 23.81 10.43
C ASP A 181 -3.26 23.55 10.98
N ARG A 182 -4.28 23.63 10.12
CA ARG A 182 -5.63 23.22 10.50
C ARG A 182 -5.60 21.78 10.95
N PRO A 183 -6.22 21.42 12.08
CA PRO A 183 -6.34 20.04 12.47
C PRO A 183 -6.99 19.25 11.33
N PRO A 184 -6.53 18.02 11.06
CA PRO A 184 -7.19 17.17 10.08
C PRO A 184 -8.67 17.04 10.43
N LYS A 185 -9.55 17.05 9.43
CA LYS A 185 -10.99 16.83 9.66
C LYS A 185 -11.16 15.50 10.41
N PRO A 186 -12.00 15.44 11.43
CA PRO A 186 -12.26 14.19 12.14
C PRO A 186 -12.75 13.13 11.15
N LEU A 187 -12.33 11.89 11.37
CA LEU A 187 -12.77 10.75 10.58
C LEU A 187 -14.22 10.45 10.95
N SER A 188 -15.15 10.56 10.00
CA SER A 188 -16.52 10.11 10.18
C SER A 188 -16.65 8.64 9.76
N PHE A 189 -17.66 7.96 10.30
CA PHE A 189 -17.91 6.55 10.00
C PHE A 189 -19.25 6.38 9.31
N LEU A 190 -19.30 5.49 8.33
CA LEU A 190 -20.51 5.06 7.67
C LEU A 190 -20.60 3.53 7.79
N PHE A 191 -21.55 3.06 8.61
CA PHE A 191 -21.79 1.64 8.78
C PHE A 191 -22.86 1.15 7.81
N ILE A 192 -22.56 0.09 7.04
CA ILE A 192 -23.47 -0.54 6.09
C ILE A 192 -23.56 -2.03 6.40
N GLY A 193 -24.76 -2.52 6.64
CA GLY A 193 -24.97 -3.93 6.96
C GLY A 193 -26.44 -4.28 7.15
N ALA A 194 -26.72 -5.53 7.52
CA ALA A 194 -28.08 -5.99 7.80
C ALA A 194 -28.69 -5.25 9.00
N GLU A 195 -30.00 -5.17 9.04
CA GLU A 195 -30.73 -4.56 10.16
C GLU A 195 -30.37 -5.18 11.51
N SER A 196 -30.09 -6.49 11.53
CA SER A 196 -29.65 -7.22 12.74
C SER A 196 -28.33 -6.72 13.33
N CYS A 197 -27.48 -6.03 12.57
CA CYS A 197 -26.21 -5.49 13.02
C CYS A 197 -26.31 -4.04 13.54
N MET A 198 -27.41 -3.35 13.28
CA MET A 198 -27.54 -1.93 13.58
C MET A 198 -27.44 -1.58 15.07
N THR A 199 -27.96 -2.45 15.94
CA THR A 199 -27.84 -2.27 17.40
C THR A 199 -26.39 -2.31 17.85
N GLU A 200 -25.65 -3.28 17.32
CA GLU A 200 -24.24 -3.47 17.64
C GLU A 200 -23.36 -2.34 17.04
N PHE A 201 -23.64 -1.92 15.83
CA PHE A 201 -22.96 -0.78 15.23
C PHE A 201 -23.12 0.50 16.08
N LYS A 202 -24.35 0.76 16.56
CA LYS A 202 -24.63 1.91 17.44
C LYS A 202 -23.92 1.78 18.79
N ARG A 203 -23.81 0.56 19.34
CA ARG A 203 -23.08 0.30 20.57
C ARG A 203 -21.60 0.62 20.39
N ILE A 204 -20.96 0.02 19.38
CA ILE A 204 -19.53 0.22 19.09
C ILE A 204 -19.23 1.70 18.84
N ALA A 205 -20.04 2.37 18.03
CA ALA A 205 -19.86 3.80 17.75
C ALA A 205 -19.94 4.66 19.02
N ARG A 206 -20.88 4.38 19.92
CA ARG A 206 -21.06 5.11 21.18
C ARG A 206 -19.90 4.87 22.13
N GLU A 207 -19.52 3.62 22.35
CA GLU A 207 -18.48 3.23 23.30
C GLU A 207 -17.11 3.75 22.88
N ASN A 208 -16.87 3.90 21.57
CA ASN A 208 -15.61 4.42 21.02
C ASN A 208 -15.68 5.91 20.61
N GLY A 209 -16.79 6.61 20.85
CA GLY A 209 -16.94 8.01 20.53
C GLY A 209 -16.86 8.35 19.04
N LEU A 210 -17.32 7.43 18.16
CA LEU A 210 -17.25 7.60 16.72
C LEU A 210 -18.41 8.45 16.20
N GLU A 211 -18.11 9.44 15.37
CA GLU A 211 -19.14 10.15 14.60
C GLU A 211 -19.62 9.26 13.45
N ALA A 212 -20.80 8.65 13.59
CA ALA A 212 -21.23 7.57 12.71
C ALA A 212 -22.63 7.79 12.13
N LYS A 213 -22.77 7.41 10.85
CA LYS A 213 -24.04 7.20 10.15
C LYS A 213 -24.25 5.71 9.92
N PHE A 214 -25.52 5.29 9.84
CA PHE A 214 -25.90 3.90 9.71
C PHE A 214 -26.87 3.71 8.55
N ILE A 215 -26.59 2.73 7.71
CA ILE A 215 -27.41 2.36 6.56
C ILE A 215 -27.72 0.87 6.62
N VAL A 216 -28.99 0.55 6.58
CA VAL A 216 -29.45 -0.82 6.41
C VAL A 216 -29.35 -1.19 4.93
N GLY A 217 -28.63 -2.27 4.63
CA GLY A 217 -28.50 -2.77 3.26
C GLY A 217 -27.58 -3.96 3.21
N THR A 218 -27.88 -4.87 2.30
CA THR A 218 -27.09 -6.05 2.01
C THR A 218 -26.55 -5.98 0.59
N GLU A 219 -25.70 -6.91 0.19
CA GLU A 219 -25.21 -6.99 -1.19
C GLU A 219 -26.34 -7.10 -2.21
N GLN A 220 -27.49 -7.68 -1.82
CA GLN A 220 -28.67 -7.83 -2.69
C GLN A 220 -29.48 -6.52 -2.81
N ASP A 221 -29.71 -5.82 -1.69
CA ASP A 221 -30.53 -4.61 -1.66
C ASP A 221 -29.76 -3.36 -2.09
N LEU A 222 -28.47 -3.32 -1.78
CA LEU A 222 -27.58 -2.19 -2.03
C LEU A 222 -26.27 -2.63 -2.73
N PRO A 223 -26.35 -3.18 -3.97
CA PRO A 223 -25.21 -3.82 -4.64
C PRO A 223 -24.05 -2.87 -4.96
N LYS A 224 -24.29 -1.57 -4.97
CA LYS A 224 -23.25 -0.53 -5.13
C LYS A 224 -22.73 0.00 -3.78
N GLY A 225 -23.25 -0.52 -2.67
CA GLY A 225 -22.86 -0.10 -1.33
C GLY A 225 -22.86 1.42 -1.17
N HIS A 226 -21.78 1.98 -0.66
CA HIS A 226 -21.61 3.42 -0.44
C HIS A 226 -21.60 4.27 -1.73
N LEU A 227 -21.49 3.66 -2.91
CA LEU A 227 -21.57 4.33 -4.22
C LEU A 227 -23.00 4.42 -4.76
N SER A 228 -24.00 3.99 -3.99
CA SER A 228 -25.40 4.04 -4.40
C SER A 228 -25.92 5.48 -4.53
N PRO A 229 -26.79 5.75 -5.52
CA PRO A 229 -27.38 7.08 -5.69
C PRO A 229 -28.08 7.57 -4.41
N GLY A 230 -27.88 8.83 -4.06
CA GLY A 230 -28.45 9.44 -2.85
C GLY A 230 -27.61 9.28 -1.58
N LEU A 231 -26.51 8.55 -1.62
CA LEU A 231 -25.55 8.49 -0.54
C LEU A 231 -24.38 9.44 -0.83
N GLU A 232 -24.42 10.61 -0.21
CA GLU A 232 -23.29 11.54 -0.28
C GLU A 232 -22.31 11.26 0.86
N ILE A 233 -21.12 10.81 0.51
CA ILE A 233 -19.98 10.69 1.42
C ILE A 233 -19.13 11.94 1.23
N SER A 234 -19.04 12.77 2.24
CA SER A 234 -18.28 14.01 2.20
C SER A 234 -17.06 13.94 3.11
N GLY A 235 -15.90 14.22 2.55
CA GLY A 235 -14.69 14.43 3.33
C GLY A 235 -13.97 13.14 3.75
N ASN A 236 -13.47 13.12 4.98
CA ASN A 236 -12.71 12.02 5.56
C ASN A 236 -13.70 11.02 6.20
N CYS A 237 -13.91 9.87 5.56
CA CYS A 237 -14.93 8.91 5.97
C CYS A 237 -14.42 7.46 5.89
N CYS A 238 -14.60 6.71 6.98
CA CYS A 238 -14.39 5.27 6.98
C CYS A 238 -15.73 4.56 6.73
N VAL A 239 -15.83 3.81 5.64
CA VAL A 239 -17.02 3.02 5.31
C VAL A 239 -16.81 1.59 5.78
N VAL A 240 -17.59 1.21 6.79
CA VAL A 240 -17.52 -0.10 7.45
C VAL A 240 -18.62 -0.99 6.91
N TYR A 241 -18.21 -2.12 6.32
CA TYR A 241 -19.13 -3.13 5.80
C TYR A 241 -19.25 -4.32 6.74
N ASP A 242 -20.46 -4.78 6.95
CA ASP A 242 -20.73 -6.08 7.57
C ASP A 242 -20.32 -7.23 6.63
N THR A 243 -19.37 -8.05 7.06
CA THR A 243 -18.82 -9.15 6.24
C THR A 243 -19.75 -10.34 6.09
N ASP A 244 -20.83 -10.42 6.89
CA ASP A 244 -21.88 -11.41 6.70
C ASP A 244 -22.88 -10.97 5.63
N SER A 245 -23.05 -9.66 5.45
CA SER A 245 -23.97 -9.07 4.46
C SER A 245 -23.29 -8.75 3.12
N TYR A 246 -21.98 -8.56 3.10
CA TYR A 246 -21.18 -8.31 1.90
C TYR A 246 -19.96 -9.22 1.89
N SER A 247 -19.76 -9.94 0.79
CA SER A 247 -18.52 -10.67 0.60
C SER A 247 -17.31 -9.74 0.47
N ASN A 248 -16.13 -10.15 0.93
CA ASN A 248 -14.91 -9.38 0.75
C ASN A 248 -14.65 -9.05 -0.73
N SER A 249 -15.00 -9.98 -1.63
CA SER A 249 -14.88 -9.75 -3.09
C SER A 249 -15.75 -8.59 -3.55
N SER A 250 -16.98 -8.48 -3.06
CA SER A 250 -17.90 -7.40 -3.40
C SER A 250 -17.47 -6.07 -2.81
N ILE A 251 -17.01 -6.06 -1.56
CA ILE A 251 -16.43 -4.85 -0.93
C ILE A 251 -15.26 -4.32 -1.77
N PHE A 252 -14.31 -5.19 -2.13
CA PHE A 252 -13.16 -4.81 -2.95
C PHE A 252 -13.55 -4.34 -4.35
N LYS A 253 -14.59 -4.94 -4.95
CA LYS A 253 -15.13 -4.51 -6.24
C LYS A 253 -15.78 -3.14 -6.16
N ILE A 254 -16.55 -2.86 -5.11
CA ILE A 254 -17.20 -1.56 -4.90
C ILE A 254 -16.14 -0.47 -4.76
N PHE A 255 -15.19 -0.62 -3.83
CA PHE A 255 -14.11 0.35 -3.63
C PHE A 255 -13.25 0.52 -4.88
N GLY A 256 -12.84 -0.58 -5.52
CA GLY A 256 -12.00 -0.56 -6.72
C GLY A 256 -12.69 0.00 -7.97
N SER A 257 -14.02 0.03 -8.01
CA SER A 257 -14.76 0.60 -9.14
C SER A 257 -14.68 2.13 -9.19
N ARG A 258 -14.56 2.77 -8.04
CA ARG A 258 -14.45 4.23 -7.90
C ARG A 258 -13.65 4.61 -6.65
N PRO A 259 -12.33 4.49 -6.68
CA PRO A 259 -11.47 4.94 -5.58
C PRO A 259 -11.70 6.42 -5.28
N GLN A 260 -11.85 6.78 -3.99
CA GLN A 260 -12.14 8.14 -3.56
C GLN A 260 -11.14 8.58 -2.49
N PRO A 261 -10.33 9.62 -2.75
CA PRO A 261 -9.43 10.15 -1.72
C PRO A 261 -10.20 10.58 -0.46
N GLY A 262 -9.73 10.12 0.69
CA GLY A 262 -10.35 10.40 1.98
C GLY A 262 -11.53 9.48 2.33
N VAL A 263 -11.86 8.50 1.50
CA VAL A 263 -12.79 7.41 1.84
C VAL A 263 -11.99 6.16 2.12
N GLU A 264 -12.13 5.61 3.32
CA GLU A 264 -11.36 4.45 3.78
C GLU A 264 -12.26 3.24 3.97
N MET A 265 -11.71 2.07 3.71
CA MET A 265 -12.39 0.79 3.91
C MET A 265 -12.27 0.33 5.35
N GLY A 266 -13.39 -0.05 5.95
CA GLY A 266 -13.46 -0.80 7.19
C GLY A 266 -14.32 -2.05 7.01
N THR A 267 -14.13 -3.03 7.87
CA THR A 267 -14.92 -4.26 7.91
C THR A 267 -15.41 -4.54 9.32
N TYR A 268 -16.60 -5.08 9.44
CA TYR A 268 -17.17 -5.56 10.69
C TYR A 268 -17.39 -7.06 10.62
N SER A 269 -16.92 -7.78 11.64
CA SER A 269 -17.18 -9.20 11.84
C SER A 269 -18.17 -9.41 12.98
N LYS A 270 -19.33 -9.95 12.68
CA LYS A 270 -20.36 -10.25 13.65
C LYS A 270 -19.91 -11.32 14.64
N GLN A 271 -19.12 -12.29 14.18
CA GLN A 271 -18.63 -13.39 15.03
C GLN A 271 -17.82 -12.89 16.24
N ASN A 272 -17.04 -11.82 16.05
CA ASN A 272 -16.18 -11.27 17.09
C ASN A 272 -16.65 -9.89 17.59
N SER A 273 -17.79 -9.38 17.09
CA SER A 273 -18.28 -8.02 17.36
C SER A 273 -17.19 -6.95 17.16
N THR A 274 -16.40 -7.08 16.10
CA THR A 274 -15.18 -6.28 15.90
C THR A 274 -15.21 -5.54 14.59
N VAL A 275 -14.90 -4.23 14.64
CA VAL A 275 -14.65 -3.38 13.49
C VAL A 275 -13.16 -3.23 13.30
N ILE A 276 -12.67 -3.51 12.09
CA ILE A 276 -11.27 -3.37 11.69
C ILE A 276 -11.18 -2.27 10.64
N THR A 277 -10.32 -1.30 10.89
CA THR A 277 -10.03 -0.18 9.99
C THR A 277 -8.52 0.07 9.92
N MET A 278 -8.06 0.96 9.05
CA MET A 278 -6.68 1.40 9.05
C MET A 278 -6.30 2.15 10.35
N GLY A 279 -7.25 2.88 10.96
CA GLY A 279 -7.01 3.67 12.16
C GLY A 279 -7.06 2.88 13.46
N GLY A 280 -7.52 1.63 13.44
CA GLY A 280 -7.60 0.80 14.64
C GLY A 280 -8.65 -0.30 14.58
N ILE A 281 -8.75 -1.01 15.71
CA ILE A 281 -9.72 -2.06 15.97
C ILE A 281 -10.67 -1.57 17.05
N TYR A 282 -11.99 -1.66 16.80
CA TYR A 282 -13.05 -1.22 17.70
C TYR A 282 -13.94 -2.42 18.06
N GLN A 283 -14.28 -2.54 19.35
CA GLN A 283 -15.11 -3.63 19.88
C GLN A 283 -16.28 -3.09 20.71
#